data_17af33a4d165a3539dfa57a046d4f47b
#
_entry.id   17af33a4d165a3539dfa57a046d4f47b
#
_cell.length_a   1.000
_cell.length_b   1.000
_cell.length_c   1.000
_cell.angle_alpha   90.00
_cell.angle_beta   90.00
_cell.angle_gamma   90.00
#
_symmetry.space_group_name_H-M   'P 1'
#
loop_
_entity.id
_entity.type
_entity.pdbx_description
1 polymer ?
#
loop_
_entity_poly.entity_id
_entity_poly.type
_entity_poly.pdbx_seq_one_letter_code
_entity_poly.pdbx_strand_id
1 'polypeptide(L)'
;METNVNRKKLVSAGLLVWYVAVSAWMAQAPTDPQFWLIASILPALFVVVLIATYRHLPMSPASYGLITAFLTLHTIGVHYTYAEVPVGLWMDQALHLGRNHFDRIVHFSFGFLLAYPMEELFR
;
A
#
# COMPACT_ATOMS: atom_id res chain seq x y z
N MET A 1 20.79 21.06 -7.49
CA MET A 1 21.04 19.75 -6.87
C MET A 1 20.44 19.63 -5.48
N GLU A 2 20.74 20.55 -4.59
CA GLU A 2 20.16 20.55 -3.24
C GLU A 2 18.64 20.62 -3.27
N THR A 3 18.08 21.43 -4.18
CA THR A 3 16.63 21.58 -4.33
C THR A 3 15.96 20.26 -4.68
N ASN A 4 16.59 19.46 -5.56
CA ASN A 4 16.06 18.16 -5.96
C ASN A 4 16.12 17.13 -4.82
N VAL A 5 17.22 17.14 -4.06
CA VAL A 5 17.37 16.26 -2.90
C VAL A 5 16.32 16.59 -1.85
N ASN A 6 16.13 17.89 -1.55
CA ASN A 6 15.12 18.32 -0.59
C ASN A 6 13.72 17.97 -1.06
N ARG A 7 13.44 18.14 -2.35
CA ARG A 7 12.15 17.81 -2.92
C ARG A 7 11.85 16.31 -2.80
N LYS A 8 12.85 15.46 -3.08
CA LYS A 8 12.71 14.02 -2.94
C LYS A 8 12.44 13.62 -1.49
N LYS A 9 13.13 14.24 -0.55
CA LYS A 9 12.92 13.98 0.88
C LYS A 9 11.53 14.41 1.30
N LEU A 10 11.04 15.56 0.81
CA LEU A 10 9.71 16.04 1.13
C LEU A 10 8.63 15.11 0.57
N VAL A 11 8.79 14.64 -0.66
CA VAL A 11 7.85 13.69 -1.26
C VAL A 11 7.82 12.40 -0.46
N SER A 12 8.99 11.84 -0.14
CA SER A 12 9.08 10.60 0.62
C SER A 12 8.46 10.75 2.02
N ALA A 13 8.74 11.87 2.69
CA ALA A 13 8.16 12.14 4.00
C ALA A 13 6.64 12.29 3.92
N GLY A 14 6.15 12.97 2.87
CA GLY A 14 4.72 13.13 2.65
C GLY A 14 4.02 11.79 2.41
N LEU A 15 4.64 10.91 1.65
CA LEU A 15 4.10 9.57 1.40
C LEU A 15 4.06 8.74 2.69
N LEU A 16 5.10 8.83 3.50
CA LEU A 16 5.14 8.13 4.78
C LEU A 16 4.04 8.65 5.71
N VAL A 17 3.86 9.97 5.78
CA VAL A 17 2.79 10.57 6.58
C VAL A 17 1.42 10.09 6.08
N TRP A 18 1.23 10.04 4.77
CA TRP A 18 -0.01 9.52 4.18
C TRP A 18 -0.27 8.09 4.62
N TYR A 19 0.74 7.22 4.49
CA TYR A 19 0.60 5.82 4.85
C TYR A 19 0.28 5.66 6.33
N VAL A 20 0.99 6.39 7.20
CA VAL A 20 0.74 6.33 8.65
C VAL A 20 -0.67 6.81 8.97
N ALA A 21 -1.11 7.90 8.34
CA ALA A 21 -2.46 8.43 8.56
C ALA A 21 -3.55 7.44 8.13
N VAL A 22 -3.39 6.85 6.93
CA VAL A 22 -4.36 5.87 6.43
C VAL A 22 -4.35 4.62 7.31
N SER A 23 -3.17 4.16 7.71
CA SER A 23 -3.04 2.99 8.58
C SER A 23 -3.70 3.22 9.94
N ALA A 24 -3.50 4.42 10.52
CA ALA A 24 -4.12 4.77 11.79
C ALA A 24 -5.64 4.82 11.67
N TRP A 25 -6.14 5.39 10.57
CA TRP A 25 -7.59 5.41 10.32
C TRP A 25 -8.14 3.99 10.21
N MET A 26 -7.48 3.16 9.38
CA MET A 26 -7.96 1.79 9.11
C MET A 26 -7.72 0.84 10.28
N ALA A 27 -6.94 1.25 11.28
CA ALA A 27 -6.77 0.48 12.51
C ALA A 27 -7.98 0.59 13.44
N GLN A 28 -8.87 1.56 13.18
CA GLN A 28 -10.06 1.78 14.02
C GLN A 28 -11.16 0.81 13.59
N ALA A 29 -11.64 0.01 14.54
CA ALA A 29 -12.76 -0.90 14.34
C ALA A 29 -12.65 -1.75 13.05
N PRO A 30 -11.56 -2.51 12.86
CA PRO A 30 -11.48 -3.39 11.70
C PRO A 30 -12.55 -4.47 11.77
N THR A 31 -12.99 -4.96 10.61
CA THR A 31 -14.03 -5.98 10.52
C THR A 31 -13.66 -7.23 11.31
N ASP A 32 -12.41 -7.67 11.20
CA ASP A 32 -11.87 -8.77 11.98
C ASP A 32 -10.53 -8.34 12.58
N PRO A 33 -10.51 -7.97 13.88
CA PRO A 33 -9.27 -7.46 14.49
C PRO A 33 -8.10 -8.43 14.47
N GLN A 34 -8.39 -9.73 14.60
CA GLN A 34 -7.32 -10.74 14.59
C GLN A 34 -6.71 -10.84 13.18
N PHE A 35 -7.55 -10.92 12.16
CA PHE A 35 -7.09 -10.92 10.77
C PHE A 35 -6.32 -9.63 10.46
N TRP A 36 -6.85 -8.48 10.90
CA TRP A 36 -6.19 -7.19 10.70
C TRP A 36 -4.79 -7.18 11.28
N LEU A 37 -4.64 -7.67 12.52
CA LEU A 37 -3.34 -7.69 13.19
C LEU A 37 -2.34 -8.56 12.43
N ILE A 38 -2.73 -9.78 12.08
CA ILE A 38 -1.85 -10.74 11.40
C ILE A 38 -1.47 -10.22 10.01
N ALA A 39 -2.44 -9.73 9.26
CA ALA A 39 -2.21 -9.28 7.89
C ALA A 39 -1.46 -7.94 7.83
N SER A 40 -1.39 -7.19 8.92
CA SER A 40 -0.65 -5.92 8.97
C SER A 40 0.82 -6.09 9.32
N ILE A 41 1.23 -7.24 9.82
CA ILE A 41 2.61 -7.47 10.25
C ILE A 41 3.58 -7.35 9.06
N LEU A 42 3.30 -8.03 7.96
CA LEU A 42 4.20 -8.05 6.81
C LEU A 42 4.34 -6.68 6.14
N PRO A 43 3.25 -5.93 5.89
CA PRO A 43 3.39 -4.56 5.38
C PRO A 43 4.16 -3.64 6.31
N ALA A 44 3.96 -3.76 7.63
CA ALA A 44 4.69 -2.95 8.61
C ALA A 44 6.19 -3.24 8.55
N LEU A 45 6.57 -4.53 8.48
CA LEU A 45 7.95 -4.93 8.30
C LEU A 45 8.54 -4.36 7.01
N PHE A 46 7.79 -4.42 5.93
CA PHE A 46 8.21 -3.90 4.63
C PHE A 46 8.51 -2.41 4.72
N VAL A 47 7.65 -1.64 5.36
CA VAL A 47 7.85 -0.21 5.55
C VAL A 47 9.09 0.06 6.41
N VAL A 48 9.29 -0.70 7.48
CA VAL A 48 10.48 -0.56 8.33
C VAL A 48 11.74 -0.82 7.52
N VAL A 49 11.74 -1.85 6.67
CA VAL A 49 12.89 -2.15 5.80
C VAL A 49 13.14 -1.00 4.82
N LEU A 50 12.09 -0.43 4.24
CA LEU A 50 12.24 0.70 3.33
C LEU A 50 12.87 1.91 4.04
N ILE A 51 12.42 2.20 5.26
CA ILE A 51 12.97 3.32 6.04
C ILE A 51 14.42 3.04 6.39
N ALA A 52 14.73 1.83 6.84
CA ALA A 52 16.08 1.46 7.25
C ALA A 52 17.07 1.49 6.08
N THR A 53 16.61 1.16 4.87
CA THR A 53 17.47 1.12 3.68
C THR A 53 17.43 2.40 2.87
N TYR A 54 16.67 3.40 3.28
CA TYR A 54 16.49 4.64 2.51
C TYR A 54 17.82 5.32 2.18
N ARG A 55 18.76 5.33 3.14
CA ARG A 55 20.05 5.98 2.95
C ARG A 55 20.98 5.19 2.02
N HIS A 56 20.83 3.87 1.97
CA HIS A 56 21.73 2.99 1.24
C HIS A 56 21.20 2.64 -0.15
N LEU A 57 19.89 2.49 -0.27
CA LEU A 57 19.23 2.08 -1.52
C LEU A 57 18.01 2.98 -1.79
N PRO A 58 18.26 4.31 -1.98
CA PRO A 58 17.13 5.20 -2.22
C PRO A 58 16.53 4.93 -3.60
N MET A 59 15.19 4.91 -3.64
CA MET A 59 14.46 4.81 -4.89
C MET A 59 13.90 6.18 -5.28
N SER A 60 13.47 6.30 -6.54
CA SER A 60 12.86 7.54 -7.01
C SER A 60 11.54 7.83 -6.29
N PRO A 61 11.08 9.10 -6.26
CA PRO A 61 9.75 9.41 -5.71
C PRO A 61 8.63 8.65 -6.41
N ALA A 62 8.76 8.37 -7.72
CA ALA A 62 7.78 7.59 -8.45
C ALA A 62 7.64 6.18 -7.87
N SER A 63 8.78 5.52 -7.57
CA SER A 63 8.77 4.19 -6.97
C SER A 63 8.10 4.20 -5.60
N TYR A 64 8.44 5.16 -4.75
CA TYR A 64 7.82 5.26 -3.43
C TYR A 64 6.32 5.56 -3.54
N GLY A 65 5.92 6.38 -4.53
CA GLY A 65 4.51 6.65 -4.78
C GLY A 65 3.74 5.41 -5.17
N LEU A 66 4.30 4.59 -6.06
CA LEU A 66 3.67 3.35 -6.49
C LEU A 66 3.56 2.34 -5.34
N ILE A 67 4.62 2.22 -4.53
CA ILE A 67 4.60 1.36 -3.36
C ILE A 67 3.53 1.83 -2.38
N THR A 68 3.45 3.14 -2.13
CA THR A 68 2.46 3.70 -1.21
C THR A 68 1.04 3.46 -1.72
N ALA A 69 0.81 3.59 -3.03
CA ALA A 69 -0.50 3.29 -3.62
C ALA A 69 -0.90 1.84 -3.37
N PHE A 70 0.02 0.89 -3.59
CA PHE A 70 -0.25 -0.51 -3.33
C PHE A 70 -0.54 -0.76 -1.85
N LEU A 71 0.28 -0.20 -0.96
CA LEU A 71 0.10 -0.37 0.48
C LEU A 71 -1.22 0.23 0.95
N THR A 72 -1.66 1.34 0.35
CA THR A 72 -2.96 1.94 0.67
C THR A 72 -4.09 0.98 0.31
N LEU A 73 -4.05 0.39 -0.89
CA LEU A 73 -5.05 -0.60 -1.30
C LEU A 73 -5.07 -1.81 -0.37
N HIS A 74 -3.88 -2.30 -0.01
CA HIS A 74 -3.76 -3.43 0.90
C HIS A 74 -4.31 -3.10 2.29
N THR A 75 -4.02 -1.90 2.79
CA THR A 75 -4.50 -1.45 4.10
C THR A 75 -6.02 -1.41 4.14
N ILE A 76 -6.65 -0.91 3.06
CA ILE A 76 -8.12 -0.90 2.94
C ILE A 76 -8.65 -2.33 2.93
N GLY A 77 -8.03 -3.20 2.14
CA GLY A 77 -8.44 -4.60 2.06
C GLY A 77 -8.40 -5.31 3.40
N VAL A 78 -7.32 -5.09 4.14
CA VAL A 78 -7.13 -5.71 5.45
C VAL A 78 -8.17 -5.21 6.46
N HIS A 79 -8.50 -3.91 6.43
CA HIS A 79 -9.52 -3.36 7.32
C HIS A 79 -10.87 -4.07 7.13
N TYR A 80 -11.24 -4.35 5.88
CA TYR A 80 -12.53 -4.98 5.54
C TYR A 80 -12.42 -6.49 5.28
N THR A 81 -11.30 -7.11 5.64
CA THR A 81 -11.01 -8.54 5.39
C THR A 81 -11.06 -8.93 3.91
N TYR A 82 -10.85 -7.98 3.01
CA TYR A 82 -10.97 -8.10 1.56
C TYR A 82 -12.37 -8.50 1.08
N ALA A 83 -13.06 -9.37 1.81
CA ALA A 83 -14.37 -9.87 1.38
C ALA A 83 -15.48 -8.82 1.53
N GLU A 84 -15.26 -7.81 2.37
CA GLU A 84 -16.29 -6.81 2.69
C GLU A 84 -15.93 -5.40 2.24
N VAL A 85 -14.91 -5.25 1.36
CA VAL A 85 -14.55 -3.94 0.82
C VAL A 85 -15.72 -3.38 0.02
N PRO A 86 -16.19 -2.14 0.35
CA PRO A 86 -17.40 -1.59 -0.30
C PRO A 86 -17.32 -1.51 -1.82
N VAL A 87 -16.16 -1.12 -2.39
CA VAL A 87 -15.99 -1.05 -3.84
C VAL A 87 -16.14 -2.44 -4.46
N GLY A 88 -15.57 -3.47 -3.84
CA GLY A 88 -15.70 -4.83 -4.32
C GLY A 88 -17.12 -5.36 -4.24
N LEU A 89 -17.85 -5.00 -3.18
CA LEU A 89 -19.25 -5.37 -3.05
C LEU A 89 -20.11 -4.67 -4.11
N TRP A 90 -19.82 -3.39 -4.35
CA TRP A 90 -20.49 -2.64 -5.41
C TRP A 90 -20.27 -3.28 -6.78
N MET A 91 -19.02 -3.67 -7.08
CA MET A 91 -18.71 -4.34 -8.34
C MET A 91 -19.42 -5.66 -8.48
N ASP A 92 -19.49 -6.44 -7.38
CA ASP A 92 -20.23 -7.70 -7.38
C ASP A 92 -21.69 -7.48 -7.74
N GLN A 93 -22.34 -6.50 -7.13
CA GLN A 93 -23.74 -6.18 -7.41
C GLN A 93 -23.95 -5.67 -8.83
N ALA A 94 -23.06 -4.78 -9.29
CA ALA A 94 -23.21 -4.15 -10.61
C ALA A 94 -22.95 -5.13 -11.75
N LEU A 95 -22.00 -6.05 -11.58
CA LEU A 95 -21.54 -6.95 -12.64
C LEU A 95 -21.95 -8.40 -12.41
N HIS A 96 -22.71 -8.67 -11.35
CA HIS A 96 -23.21 -10.03 -11.03
C HIS A 96 -22.07 -11.06 -10.97
N LEU A 97 -20.97 -10.70 -10.25
CA LEU A 97 -19.78 -11.53 -10.20
C LEU A 97 -19.88 -12.71 -9.22
N GLY A 98 -20.87 -12.68 -8.31
CA GLY A 98 -21.09 -13.73 -7.34
C GLY A 98 -20.18 -13.66 -6.11
N ARG A 99 -19.20 -12.78 -6.09
CA ARG A 99 -18.32 -12.58 -4.93
C ARG A 99 -17.55 -11.25 -5.05
N ASN A 100 -16.95 -10.84 -3.94
CA ASN A 100 -16.11 -9.66 -3.92
C ASN A 100 -14.75 -9.97 -4.54
N HIS A 101 -14.38 -9.26 -5.58
CA HIS A 101 -13.11 -9.46 -6.30
C HIS A 101 -12.04 -8.44 -5.96
N PHE A 102 -12.18 -7.70 -4.85
CA PHE A 102 -11.19 -6.70 -4.47
C PHE A 102 -9.80 -7.33 -4.30
N ASP A 103 -9.72 -8.55 -3.80
CA ASP A 103 -8.45 -9.26 -3.65
C ASP A 103 -7.73 -9.44 -4.99
N ARG A 104 -8.46 -9.69 -6.06
CA ARG A 104 -7.89 -9.81 -7.41
C ARG A 104 -7.38 -8.47 -7.93
N ILE A 105 -8.10 -7.38 -7.62
CA ILE A 105 -7.65 -6.04 -7.97
C ILE A 105 -6.32 -5.74 -7.27
N VAL A 106 -6.21 -6.06 -6.00
CA VAL A 106 -4.98 -5.84 -5.23
C VAL A 106 -3.84 -6.70 -5.77
N HIS A 107 -4.09 -7.97 -6.09
CA HIS A 107 -3.06 -8.84 -6.65
C HIS A 107 -2.59 -8.36 -8.02
N PHE A 108 -3.49 -7.90 -8.86
CA PHE A 108 -3.12 -7.30 -10.14
C PHE A 108 -2.28 -6.05 -9.92
N SER A 109 -2.71 -5.21 -8.97
CA SER A 109 -1.98 -3.98 -8.63
C SER A 109 -0.60 -4.27 -8.07
N PHE A 110 -0.42 -5.38 -7.36
CA PHE A 110 0.89 -5.79 -6.87
C PHE A 110 1.88 -5.91 -8.02
N GLY A 111 1.54 -6.65 -9.06
CA GLY A 111 2.41 -6.78 -10.22
C GLY A 111 2.58 -5.49 -11.00
N PHE A 112 1.48 -4.77 -11.21
CA PHE A 112 1.49 -3.55 -12.01
C PHE A 112 2.22 -2.40 -11.30
N LEU A 113 1.88 -2.16 -10.02
CA LEU A 113 2.42 -1.01 -9.30
C LEU A 113 3.85 -1.23 -8.82
N LEU A 114 4.22 -2.47 -8.49
CA LEU A 114 5.55 -2.76 -7.95
C LEU A 114 6.57 -3.14 -9.03
N ALA A 115 6.14 -3.29 -10.29
CA ALA A 115 7.06 -3.63 -11.37
C ALA A 115 8.16 -2.58 -11.54
N TYR A 116 7.79 -1.30 -11.56
CA TYR A 116 8.76 -0.22 -11.71
C TYR A 116 9.71 -0.10 -10.52
N PRO A 117 9.22 -0.10 -9.26
CA PRO A 117 10.13 -0.10 -8.11
C PRO A 117 11.10 -1.29 -8.12
N MET A 118 10.63 -2.48 -8.48
CA MET A 118 11.51 -3.66 -8.52
C MET A 118 12.56 -3.52 -9.63
N GLU A 119 12.17 -3.03 -10.79
CA GLU A 119 13.11 -2.76 -11.87
C GLU A 119 14.18 -1.77 -11.41
N GLU A 120 13.76 -0.68 -10.77
CA GLU A 120 14.69 0.34 -10.28
C GLU A 120 15.66 -0.24 -9.25
N LEU A 121 15.16 -1.09 -8.35
CA LEU A 121 15.98 -1.69 -7.31
C LEU A 121 17.07 -2.58 -7.90
N PHE A 122 16.78 -3.28 -8.99
CA PHE A 122 17.71 -4.23 -9.61
C PHE A 122 18.52 -3.64 -10.77
N ARG A 123 18.43 -2.34 -10.98
CA ARG A 123 19.31 -1.69 -11.95
C ARG A 123 20.78 -1.63 -11.44
#